data_509d2e11d2077849aca4ded61a5015df
#
_entry.id   509d2e11d2077849aca4ded61a5015df
#
_cell.length_a   1.000
_cell.length_b   1.000
_cell.length_c   1.000
_cell.angle_alpha   90.00
_cell.angle_beta   90.00
_cell.angle_gamma   90.00
#
_symmetry.space_group_name_H-M   'P 1'
#
loop_
_entity.id
_entity.type
_entity.pdbx_description
1 polymer ?
#
loop_
_entity_poly.entity_id
_entity_poly.type
_entity_poly.pdbx_seq_one_letter_code
_entity_poly.pdbx_strand_id
1 'polypeptide(L)'
;FATFLQGVGGFGVPVAVIAPILITLGFAPLAAVVIPSIGHGWAVTFGSLGSSFNALMAATGMPGEELAASAALLLGACGLATGWMVAHAGGRWGAVRRLTWVVIILGVAMAAVQYIVVTAGFWNLGAMVAGAAGLLLVFPLAARFRGPQTDNGNLEIRSLLVAISGYAILVLVILFVQLVHPVRDFLSQFVIQVPIPELRTSLGHVTPAGYSRSLYVFRHTGVVLFYAAVLAFLIYG
;
A
#
# COMPACT_ATOMS: atom_id res chain seq x y z
N PHE A 1 6.86 -1.02 -5.70
CA PHE A 1 7.26 -1.32 -4.32
C PHE A 1 6.53 -0.44 -3.31
N ALA A 2 6.46 0.89 -3.51
CA ALA A 2 5.73 1.80 -2.63
C ALA A 2 4.26 1.37 -2.43
N THR A 3 3.56 1.00 -3.50
CA THR A 3 2.19 0.49 -3.48
C THR A 3 2.04 -0.78 -2.64
N PHE A 4 2.97 -1.71 -2.77
CA PHE A 4 2.99 -2.93 -1.97
C PHE A 4 3.15 -2.62 -0.48
N LEU A 5 4.16 -1.80 -0.13
CA LEU A 5 4.38 -1.38 1.26
C LEU A 5 3.19 -0.60 1.84
N GLN A 6 2.56 0.24 1.03
CA GLN A 6 1.36 0.98 1.42
C GLN A 6 0.18 0.03 1.69
N GLY A 7 0.03 -0.99 0.84
CA GLY A 7 -1.03 -2.00 1.00
C GLY A 7 -0.92 -2.74 2.33
N VAL A 8 0.30 -3.02 2.75
CA VAL A 8 0.63 -3.81 3.94
C VAL A 8 0.71 -2.94 5.19
N GLY A 9 1.54 -1.89 5.15
CA GLY A 9 1.98 -1.16 6.35
C GLY A 9 1.28 0.18 6.59
N GLY A 10 0.63 0.74 5.60
CA GLY A 10 -0.07 2.01 5.71
C GLY A 10 0.73 3.25 5.35
N PHE A 11 0.13 4.42 5.62
CA PHE A 11 0.68 5.72 5.26
C PHE A 11 2.02 5.98 5.94
N GLY A 12 2.99 6.48 5.17
CA GLY A 12 4.33 6.82 5.67
C GLY A 12 5.36 5.69 5.58
N VAL A 13 4.96 4.43 5.69
CA VAL A 13 5.88 3.27 5.59
C VAL A 13 6.66 3.27 4.26
N PRO A 14 6.04 3.51 3.09
CA PRO A 14 6.78 3.56 1.83
C PRO A 14 7.92 4.57 1.83
N VAL A 15 7.68 5.77 2.36
CA VAL A 15 8.69 6.83 2.40
C VAL A 15 9.83 6.45 3.34
N ALA A 16 9.50 5.99 4.56
CA ALA A 16 10.48 5.61 5.56
C ALA A 16 11.43 4.49 5.10
N VAL A 17 10.91 3.54 4.31
CA VAL A 17 11.68 2.39 3.81
C VAL A 17 12.43 2.70 2.51
N ILE A 18 11.76 3.36 1.56
CA ILE A 18 12.30 3.52 0.21
C ILE A 18 13.30 4.68 0.13
N ALA A 19 13.09 5.77 0.91
CA ALA A 19 13.98 6.91 0.82
C ALA A 19 15.44 6.58 1.17
N PRO A 20 15.76 5.86 2.27
CA PRO A 20 17.13 5.41 2.53
C PRO A 20 17.71 4.56 1.40
N ILE A 21 16.91 3.64 0.83
CA ILE A 21 17.33 2.79 -0.29
C ILE A 21 17.69 3.63 -1.51
N LEU A 22 16.88 4.62 -1.87
CA LEU A 22 17.15 5.50 -3.00
C LEU A 22 18.41 6.36 -2.78
N ILE A 23 18.67 6.80 -1.54
CA ILE A 23 19.91 7.52 -1.19
C ILE A 23 21.12 6.62 -1.42
N THR A 24 21.08 5.36 -0.97
CA THR A 24 22.20 4.42 -1.20
C THR A 24 22.41 4.09 -2.68
N LEU A 25 21.35 4.21 -3.50
CA LEU A 25 21.43 4.07 -4.97
C LEU A 25 21.90 5.36 -5.68
N GLY A 26 22.25 6.41 -4.93
CA GLY A 26 22.81 7.65 -5.48
C GLY A 26 21.78 8.70 -5.90
N PHE A 27 20.50 8.55 -5.52
CA PHE A 27 19.51 9.61 -5.75
C PHE A 27 19.74 10.78 -4.79
N ALA A 28 19.50 12.01 -5.28
CA ALA A 28 19.51 13.19 -4.42
C ALA A 28 18.48 13.06 -3.27
N PRO A 29 18.78 13.50 -2.04
CA PRO A 29 17.90 13.32 -0.87
C PRO A 29 16.47 13.80 -1.09
N LEU A 30 16.28 14.93 -1.78
CA LEU A 30 14.95 15.43 -2.11
C LEU A 30 14.19 14.47 -3.04
N ALA A 31 14.83 13.97 -4.09
CA ALA A 31 14.22 13.01 -5.01
C ALA A 31 13.91 11.69 -4.30
N ALA A 32 14.79 11.23 -3.40
CA ALA A 32 14.62 10.03 -2.62
C ALA A 32 13.38 10.06 -1.71
N VAL A 33 12.98 11.22 -1.22
CA VAL A 33 11.74 11.41 -0.45
C VAL A 33 10.53 11.62 -1.36
N VAL A 34 10.66 12.44 -2.41
CA VAL A 34 9.56 12.79 -3.32
C VAL A 34 9.06 11.58 -4.10
N ILE A 35 9.95 10.74 -4.62
CA ILE A 35 9.60 9.55 -5.40
C ILE A 35 8.64 8.62 -4.65
N PRO A 36 8.95 8.11 -3.45
CA PRO A 36 8.02 7.26 -2.73
C PRO A 36 6.80 8.01 -2.21
N SER A 37 6.91 9.31 -1.91
CA SER A 37 5.76 10.14 -1.51
C SER A 37 4.71 10.28 -2.60
N ILE A 38 5.11 10.39 -3.87
CA ILE A 38 4.19 10.36 -5.01
C ILE A 38 3.74 8.92 -5.29
N GLY A 39 4.69 7.98 -5.28
CA GLY A 39 4.44 6.59 -5.66
C GLY A 39 3.44 5.86 -4.77
N HIS A 40 3.33 6.23 -3.48
CA HIS A 40 2.32 5.61 -2.62
C HIS A 40 0.88 6.11 -2.92
N GLY A 41 0.74 7.23 -3.61
CA GLY A 41 -0.57 7.74 -4.06
C GLY A 41 -1.37 6.74 -4.87
N TRP A 42 -0.71 5.77 -5.51
CA TRP A 42 -1.35 4.68 -6.24
C TRP A 42 -2.19 3.75 -5.37
N ALA A 43 -1.91 3.67 -4.08
CA ALA A 43 -2.56 2.75 -3.17
C ALA A 43 -3.45 3.43 -2.12
N VAL A 44 -3.72 4.73 -2.25
CA VAL A 44 -4.37 5.53 -1.20
C VAL A 44 -5.72 4.94 -0.78
N THR A 45 -6.56 4.57 -1.72
CA THR A 45 -7.92 4.10 -1.43
C THR A 45 -7.92 2.70 -0.80
N PHE A 46 -7.13 1.76 -1.32
CA PHE A 46 -7.12 0.36 -0.89
C PHE A 46 -5.87 0.00 -0.08
N GLY A 47 -5.03 1.00 0.24
CA GLY A 47 -3.88 0.85 1.12
C GLY A 47 -4.27 0.72 2.59
N SER A 48 -3.28 0.47 3.44
CA SER A 48 -3.49 0.28 4.89
C SER A 48 -4.62 -0.73 5.19
N LEU A 49 -4.61 -1.86 4.50
CA LEU A 49 -5.65 -2.89 4.58
C LEU A 49 -7.07 -2.35 4.28
N GLY A 50 -7.18 -1.44 3.31
CA GLY A 50 -8.44 -0.86 2.89
C GLY A 50 -9.05 0.14 3.88
N SER A 51 -8.24 0.72 4.78
CA SER A 51 -8.77 1.64 5.82
C SER A 51 -9.47 2.85 5.23
N SER A 52 -8.92 3.46 4.17
CA SER A 52 -9.54 4.61 3.49
C SER A 52 -10.83 4.22 2.78
N PHE A 53 -10.88 3.06 2.14
CA PHE A 53 -12.09 2.56 1.48
C PHE A 53 -13.18 2.23 2.50
N ASN A 54 -12.81 1.62 3.63
CA ASN A 54 -13.74 1.42 4.74
C ASN A 54 -14.27 2.73 5.31
N ALA A 55 -13.44 3.79 5.36
CA ALA A 55 -13.90 5.12 5.76
C ALA A 55 -14.87 5.73 4.74
N LEU A 56 -14.64 5.52 3.44
CA LEU A 56 -15.56 5.92 2.38
C LEU A 56 -16.92 5.23 2.52
N MET A 57 -16.95 3.91 2.73
CA MET A 57 -18.18 3.16 2.98
C MET A 57 -18.94 3.71 4.21
N ALA A 58 -18.21 4.00 5.29
CA ALA A 58 -18.82 4.55 6.50
C ALA A 58 -19.38 5.97 6.30
N ALA A 59 -18.71 6.79 5.51
CA ALA A 59 -19.13 8.17 5.25
C ALA A 59 -20.31 8.27 4.28
N THR A 60 -20.38 7.36 3.30
CA THR A 60 -21.45 7.35 2.29
C THR A 60 -22.65 6.52 2.68
N GLY A 61 -22.51 5.59 3.63
CA GLY A 61 -23.52 4.58 3.94
C GLY A 61 -23.73 3.55 2.83
N MET A 62 -22.89 3.57 1.78
CA MET A 62 -23.01 2.67 0.64
C MET A 62 -22.23 1.36 0.87
N PRO A 63 -22.73 0.23 0.37
CA PRO A 63 -22.01 -1.05 0.45
C PRO A 63 -20.75 -1.02 -0.41
N GLY A 64 -19.73 -1.79 0.00
CA GLY A 64 -18.43 -1.81 -0.67
C GLY A 64 -18.50 -2.31 -2.11
N GLU A 65 -19.42 -3.22 -2.40
CA GLU A 65 -19.65 -3.79 -3.73
C GLU A 65 -20.04 -2.74 -4.76
N GLU A 66 -20.80 -1.72 -4.36
CA GLU A 66 -21.23 -0.63 -5.25
C GLU A 66 -20.10 0.39 -5.48
N LEU A 67 -19.25 0.60 -4.47
CA LEU A 67 -18.18 1.60 -4.53
C LEU A 67 -16.87 1.05 -5.13
N ALA A 68 -16.63 -0.26 -5.01
CA ALA A 68 -15.33 -0.85 -5.32
C ALA A 68 -14.91 -0.66 -6.78
N ALA A 69 -15.82 -0.87 -7.73
CA ALA A 69 -15.52 -0.78 -9.15
C ALA A 69 -15.14 0.65 -9.57
N SER A 70 -15.94 1.64 -9.19
CA SER A 70 -15.69 3.05 -9.53
C SER A 70 -14.44 3.59 -8.83
N ALA A 71 -14.25 3.26 -7.56
CA ALA A 71 -13.06 3.64 -6.80
C ALA A 71 -11.77 3.04 -7.42
N ALA A 72 -11.81 1.77 -7.84
CA ALA A 72 -10.66 1.12 -8.47
C ALA A 72 -10.32 1.72 -9.84
N LEU A 73 -11.33 2.03 -10.67
CA LEU A 73 -11.11 2.65 -11.98
C LEU A 73 -10.51 4.05 -11.85
N LEU A 74 -11.06 4.88 -10.97
CA LEU A 74 -10.54 6.22 -10.72
C LEU A 74 -9.12 6.18 -10.17
N LEU A 75 -8.85 5.30 -9.20
CA LEU A 75 -7.52 5.14 -8.64
C LEU A 75 -6.53 4.61 -9.68
N GLY A 76 -6.94 3.69 -10.54
CA GLY A 76 -6.12 3.19 -11.64
C GLY A 76 -5.73 4.29 -12.63
N ALA A 77 -6.66 5.17 -13.00
CA ALA A 77 -6.39 6.32 -13.85
C ALA A 77 -5.42 7.32 -13.17
N CYS A 78 -5.67 7.66 -11.91
CA CYS A 78 -4.75 8.49 -11.11
C CYS A 78 -3.38 7.83 -10.96
N GLY A 79 -3.33 6.50 -10.87
CA GLY A 79 -2.12 5.72 -10.79
C GLY A 79 -1.20 5.90 -12.00
N LEU A 80 -1.73 5.95 -13.21
CA LEU A 80 -0.93 6.25 -14.41
C LEU A 80 -0.29 7.64 -14.31
N ALA A 81 -1.04 8.65 -13.88
CA ALA A 81 -0.51 10.00 -13.68
C ALA A 81 0.60 10.01 -12.63
N THR A 82 0.42 9.33 -11.48
CA THR A 82 1.48 9.21 -10.46
C THR A 82 2.71 8.49 -10.97
N GLY A 83 2.56 7.49 -11.84
CA GLY A 83 3.67 6.80 -12.49
C GLY A 83 4.55 7.74 -13.32
N TRP A 84 3.94 8.63 -14.13
CA TRP A 84 4.68 9.65 -14.88
C TRP A 84 5.32 10.69 -13.96
N MET A 85 4.65 11.11 -12.88
CA MET A 85 5.23 12.02 -11.89
C MET A 85 6.45 11.41 -11.20
N VAL A 86 6.41 10.13 -10.85
CA VAL A 86 7.57 9.39 -10.31
C VAL A 86 8.73 9.36 -11.31
N ALA A 87 8.46 9.05 -12.58
CA ALA A 87 9.48 9.07 -13.63
C ALA A 87 10.07 10.47 -13.80
N HIS A 88 9.27 11.53 -13.74
CA HIS A 88 9.71 12.92 -13.80
C HIS A 88 10.60 13.28 -12.60
N ALA A 89 10.19 12.92 -11.38
CA ALA A 89 10.95 13.18 -10.16
C ALA A 89 12.33 12.47 -10.19
N GLY A 90 12.39 11.27 -10.79
CA GLY A 90 13.64 10.50 -10.90
C GLY A 90 14.60 10.94 -12.00
N GLY A 91 14.13 11.56 -13.09
CA GLY A 91 15.00 11.88 -14.22
C GLY A 91 14.43 12.89 -15.22
N ARG A 92 13.52 13.76 -14.76
CA ARG A 92 12.86 14.82 -15.53
C ARG A 92 12.17 14.28 -16.80
N TRP A 93 11.95 15.11 -17.79
CA TRP A 93 11.25 14.76 -19.03
C TRP A 93 11.94 13.67 -19.87
N GLY A 94 13.28 13.55 -19.76
CA GLY A 94 14.03 12.47 -20.42
C GLY A 94 13.63 11.09 -19.89
N ALA A 95 13.51 10.95 -18.57
CA ALA A 95 13.04 9.70 -17.96
C ALA A 95 11.57 9.43 -18.28
N VAL A 96 10.70 10.44 -18.27
CA VAL A 96 9.29 10.29 -18.65
C VAL A 96 9.18 9.70 -20.05
N ARG A 97 9.83 10.29 -21.06
CA ARG A 97 9.80 9.80 -22.46
C ARG A 97 10.31 8.36 -22.58
N ARG A 98 11.40 8.04 -21.88
CA ARG A 98 12.03 6.71 -21.92
C ARG A 98 11.19 5.65 -21.21
N LEU A 99 10.53 5.99 -20.10
CA LEU A 99 9.84 5.05 -19.23
C LEU A 99 8.31 5.04 -19.42
N THR A 100 7.76 5.87 -20.31
CA THR A 100 6.30 5.95 -20.52
C THR A 100 5.66 4.59 -20.78
N TRP A 101 6.25 3.77 -21.65
CA TRP A 101 5.74 2.44 -21.94
C TRP A 101 5.78 1.50 -20.70
N VAL A 102 6.82 1.63 -19.84
CA VAL A 102 6.93 0.89 -18.58
C VAL A 102 5.82 1.32 -17.62
N VAL A 103 5.60 2.64 -17.50
CA VAL A 103 4.53 3.21 -16.67
C VAL A 103 3.16 2.70 -17.14
N ILE A 104 2.92 2.68 -18.46
CA ILE A 104 1.65 2.18 -19.01
C ILE A 104 1.47 0.70 -18.70
N ILE A 105 2.47 -0.15 -18.98
CA ILE A 105 2.36 -1.60 -18.75
C ILE A 105 2.16 -1.91 -17.27
N LEU A 106 3.00 -1.35 -16.40
CA LEU A 106 2.88 -1.55 -14.96
C LEU A 106 1.56 -0.98 -14.44
N GLY A 107 1.19 0.21 -14.90
CA GLY A 107 0.00 0.89 -14.46
C GLY A 107 -1.27 0.16 -14.82
N VAL A 108 -1.41 -0.24 -16.06
CA VAL A 108 -2.58 -1.00 -16.53
C VAL A 108 -2.64 -2.36 -15.83
N ALA A 109 -1.52 -3.07 -15.74
CA ALA A 109 -1.50 -4.37 -15.08
C ALA A 109 -1.87 -4.27 -13.58
N MET A 110 -1.28 -3.32 -12.85
CA MET A 110 -1.60 -3.10 -11.44
C MET A 110 -3.05 -2.65 -11.24
N ALA A 111 -3.56 -1.76 -12.10
CA ALA A 111 -4.95 -1.31 -12.06
C ALA A 111 -5.94 -2.45 -12.33
N ALA A 112 -5.64 -3.31 -13.32
CA ALA A 112 -6.46 -4.49 -13.62
C ALA A 112 -6.50 -5.49 -12.47
N VAL A 113 -5.33 -5.82 -11.89
CA VAL A 113 -5.26 -6.72 -10.74
C VAL A 113 -6.00 -6.13 -9.54
N GLN A 114 -5.80 -4.84 -9.26
CA GLN A 114 -6.51 -4.16 -8.19
C GLN A 114 -8.02 -4.20 -8.41
N TYR A 115 -8.49 -3.88 -9.62
CA TYR A 115 -9.91 -3.93 -9.97
C TYR A 115 -10.50 -5.32 -9.73
N ILE A 116 -9.85 -6.38 -10.21
CA ILE A 116 -10.32 -7.76 -10.02
C ILE A 116 -10.40 -8.13 -8.54
N VAL A 117 -9.38 -7.81 -7.77
CA VAL A 117 -9.32 -8.17 -6.34
C VAL A 117 -10.37 -7.44 -5.53
N VAL A 118 -10.57 -6.14 -5.77
CA VAL A 118 -11.52 -5.35 -4.96
C VAL A 118 -12.98 -5.61 -5.36
N THR A 119 -13.26 -5.87 -6.64
CA THR A 119 -14.61 -6.24 -7.10
C THR A 119 -14.98 -7.66 -6.68
N ALA A 120 -14.00 -8.52 -6.38
CA ALA A 120 -14.23 -9.82 -5.74
C ALA A 120 -14.48 -9.72 -4.21
N GLY A 121 -14.58 -8.51 -3.64
CA GLY A 121 -14.84 -8.29 -2.22
C GLY A 121 -13.58 -8.22 -1.34
N PHE A 122 -12.38 -8.36 -1.91
CA PHE A 122 -11.12 -8.33 -1.17
C PHE A 122 -10.47 -6.95 -1.16
N TRP A 123 -11.24 -5.87 -0.92
CA TRP A 123 -10.71 -4.49 -0.95
C TRP A 123 -9.58 -4.25 0.05
N ASN A 124 -9.53 -5.00 1.17
CA ASN A 124 -8.44 -4.93 2.13
C ASN A 124 -7.08 -5.38 1.56
N LEU A 125 -7.09 -6.22 0.53
CA LEU A 125 -5.89 -6.78 -0.11
C LEU A 125 -5.58 -6.11 -1.45
N GLY A 126 -6.46 -5.25 -1.96
CA GLY A 126 -6.40 -4.71 -3.32
C GLY A 126 -5.05 -4.07 -3.66
N ALA A 127 -4.58 -3.14 -2.83
CA ALA A 127 -3.30 -2.47 -3.06
C ALA A 127 -2.09 -3.39 -2.87
N MET A 128 -2.15 -4.32 -1.90
CA MET A 128 -1.08 -5.27 -1.64
C MET A 128 -0.87 -6.21 -2.83
N VAL A 129 -1.95 -6.83 -3.32
CA VAL A 129 -1.90 -7.79 -4.44
C VAL A 129 -1.51 -7.09 -5.73
N ALA A 130 -2.06 -5.88 -5.99
CA ALA A 130 -1.66 -5.07 -7.14
C ALA A 130 -0.17 -4.66 -7.08
N GLY A 131 0.31 -4.26 -5.90
CA GLY A 131 1.72 -3.95 -5.67
C GLY A 131 2.65 -5.14 -5.86
N ALA A 132 2.25 -6.33 -5.41
CA ALA A 132 2.97 -7.57 -5.62
C ALA A 132 3.05 -7.94 -7.11
N ALA A 133 1.92 -7.83 -7.83
CA ALA A 133 1.89 -8.04 -9.28
C ALA A 133 2.82 -7.06 -10.03
N GLY A 134 2.81 -5.78 -9.64
CA GLY A 134 3.73 -4.78 -10.19
C GLY A 134 5.20 -5.12 -9.92
N LEU A 135 5.53 -5.61 -8.72
CA LEU A 135 6.89 -6.07 -8.40
C LEU A 135 7.32 -7.25 -9.28
N LEU A 136 6.44 -8.25 -9.46
CA LEU A 136 6.75 -9.39 -10.33
C LEU A 136 6.99 -8.95 -11.78
N LEU A 137 6.19 -8.00 -12.29
CA LEU A 137 6.33 -7.49 -13.65
C LEU A 137 7.58 -6.61 -13.85
N VAL A 138 8.06 -5.96 -12.79
CA VAL A 138 9.26 -5.11 -12.89
C VAL A 138 10.49 -5.91 -13.25
N PHE A 139 10.62 -7.17 -12.83
CA PHE A 139 11.81 -8.00 -13.12
C PHE A 139 12.05 -8.20 -14.63
N PRO A 140 11.08 -8.70 -15.42
CA PRO A 140 11.27 -8.85 -16.85
C PRO A 140 11.42 -7.50 -17.58
N LEU A 141 10.73 -6.46 -17.10
CA LEU A 141 10.87 -5.12 -17.68
C LEU A 141 12.25 -4.52 -17.41
N ALA A 142 12.79 -4.70 -16.21
CA ALA A 142 14.11 -4.23 -15.83
C ALA A 142 15.22 -4.94 -16.61
N ALA A 143 15.04 -6.20 -16.98
CA ALA A 143 16.00 -6.94 -17.78
C ALA A 143 16.32 -6.26 -19.12
N ARG A 144 15.35 -5.53 -19.71
CA ARG A 144 15.54 -4.77 -20.96
C ARG A 144 16.43 -3.54 -20.80
N PHE A 145 16.64 -3.06 -19.57
CA PHE A 145 17.48 -1.91 -19.27
C PHE A 145 18.84 -2.30 -18.70
N ARG A 146 19.14 -3.60 -18.60
CA ARG A 146 20.45 -4.06 -18.15
C ARG A 146 21.52 -3.59 -19.15
N GLY A 147 22.39 -2.71 -18.67
CA GLY A 147 23.66 -2.39 -19.34
C GLY A 147 24.67 -3.53 -19.17
N PRO A 148 25.88 -3.39 -19.72
CA PRO A 148 26.99 -4.31 -19.43
C PRO A 148 27.12 -4.42 -17.91
N GLN A 149 27.13 -5.65 -17.39
CA GLN A 149 27.33 -5.88 -15.96
C GLN A 149 28.73 -5.37 -15.59
N THR A 150 28.79 -4.24 -14.92
CA THR A 150 29.92 -3.99 -14.03
C THR A 150 29.80 -5.02 -12.92
N ASP A 151 30.86 -5.80 -12.73
CA ASP A 151 30.98 -6.83 -11.70
C ASP A 151 30.84 -6.17 -10.31
N ASN A 152 29.60 -5.92 -9.92
CA ASN A 152 29.25 -5.40 -8.62
C ASN A 152 29.16 -6.61 -7.70
N GLY A 153 30.28 -6.88 -7.05
CA GLY A 153 30.55 -7.85 -6.02
C GLY A 153 29.40 -8.76 -5.60
N ASN A 154 29.65 -10.02 -5.44
CA ASN A 154 28.70 -11.04 -5.04
C ASN A 154 27.68 -10.50 -4.02
N LEU A 155 26.47 -10.14 -4.50
CA LEU A 155 25.36 -9.92 -3.61
C LEU A 155 25.18 -11.22 -2.83
N GLU A 156 25.62 -11.22 -1.58
CA GLU A 156 25.40 -12.38 -0.71
C GLU A 156 23.89 -12.63 -0.64
N ILE A 157 23.43 -13.66 -1.30
CA ILE A 157 22.01 -14.07 -1.34
C ILE A 157 21.48 -14.16 0.08
N ARG A 158 22.32 -14.57 1.04
CA ARG A 158 21.99 -14.62 2.47
C ARG A 158 21.63 -13.25 3.02
N SER A 159 22.41 -12.22 2.72
CA SER A 159 22.16 -10.84 3.17
C SER A 159 20.87 -10.29 2.58
N LEU A 160 20.60 -10.58 1.31
CA LEU A 160 19.35 -10.21 0.64
C LEU A 160 18.14 -10.94 1.26
N LEU A 161 18.26 -12.24 1.52
CA LEU A 161 17.19 -13.03 2.15
C LEU A 161 16.88 -12.53 3.56
N VAL A 162 17.88 -12.18 4.34
CA VAL A 162 17.71 -11.58 5.67
C VAL A 162 17.02 -10.22 5.57
N ALA A 163 17.41 -9.37 4.62
CA ALA A 163 16.76 -8.08 4.43
C ALA A 163 15.29 -8.19 4.00
N ILE A 164 14.94 -9.20 3.20
CA ILE A 164 13.56 -9.43 2.73
C ILE A 164 12.71 -10.15 3.77
N SER A 165 13.32 -10.96 4.65
CA SER A 165 12.57 -11.81 5.58
C SER A 165 11.74 -11.01 6.60
N GLY A 166 12.16 -9.81 7.01
CA GLY A 166 11.34 -8.93 7.84
C GLY A 166 10.03 -8.53 7.17
N TYR A 167 10.06 -8.26 5.87
CA TYR A 167 8.83 -7.98 5.10
C TYR A 167 8.01 -9.25 4.88
N ALA A 168 8.65 -10.39 4.69
CA ALA A 168 7.95 -11.67 4.58
C ALA A 168 7.19 -12.00 5.88
N ILE A 169 7.82 -11.83 7.05
CA ILE A 169 7.16 -11.98 8.35
C ILE A 169 5.96 -11.04 8.45
N LEU A 170 6.12 -9.77 8.09
CA LEU A 170 5.03 -8.79 8.10
C LEU A 170 3.85 -9.23 7.24
N VAL A 171 4.11 -9.64 6.00
CA VAL A 171 3.07 -10.11 5.07
C VAL A 171 2.38 -11.36 5.61
N LEU A 172 3.15 -12.34 6.13
CA LEU A 172 2.61 -13.57 6.70
C LEU A 172 1.71 -13.30 7.91
N VAL A 173 2.12 -12.40 8.82
CA VAL A 173 1.29 -12.01 9.97
C VAL A 173 -0.02 -11.36 9.52
N ILE A 174 0.04 -10.46 8.52
CA ILE A 174 -1.17 -9.82 7.98
C ILE A 174 -2.10 -10.84 7.35
N LEU A 175 -1.57 -11.72 6.49
CA LEU A 175 -2.36 -12.77 5.86
C LEU A 175 -2.96 -13.73 6.91
N PHE A 176 -2.19 -14.11 7.92
CA PHE A 176 -2.65 -14.94 9.02
C PHE A 176 -3.84 -14.31 9.75
N VAL A 177 -3.70 -13.04 10.17
CA VAL A 177 -4.78 -12.31 10.86
C VAL A 177 -6.02 -12.10 9.96
N GLN A 178 -5.84 -11.96 8.64
CA GLN A 178 -6.96 -11.68 7.73
C GLN A 178 -7.66 -12.94 7.22
N LEU A 179 -6.91 -14.00 6.93
CA LEU A 179 -7.44 -15.22 6.31
C LEU A 179 -7.89 -16.27 7.32
N VAL A 180 -7.26 -16.32 8.51
CA VAL A 180 -7.62 -17.29 9.54
C VAL A 180 -8.82 -16.79 10.33
N HIS A 181 -10.03 -17.22 9.95
CA HIS A 181 -11.29 -16.78 10.53
C HIS A 181 -11.34 -16.85 12.06
N PRO A 182 -10.93 -17.94 12.75
CA PRO A 182 -10.94 -18.00 14.22
C PRO A 182 -10.09 -16.91 14.87
N VAL A 183 -8.91 -16.61 14.30
CA VAL A 183 -8.01 -15.56 14.80
C VAL A 183 -8.63 -14.19 14.58
N ARG A 184 -9.15 -13.97 13.38
CA ARG A 184 -9.84 -12.75 13.02
C ARG A 184 -11.00 -12.46 13.95
N ASP A 185 -11.84 -13.45 14.22
CA ASP A 185 -13.04 -13.31 15.04
C ASP A 185 -12.67 -13.08 16.51
N PHE A 186 -11.68 -13.80 17.04
CA PHE A 186 -11.13 -13.57 18.38
C PHE A 186 -10.61 -12.14 18.55
N LEU A 187 -9.78 -11.66 17.63
CA LEU A 187 -9.21 -10.30 17.67
C LEU A 187 -10.28 -9.21 17.45
N SER A 188 -11.44 -9.57 16.90
CA SER A 188 -12.55 -8.65 16.65
C SER A 188 -13.47 -8.47 17.87
N GLN A 189 -13.30 -9.23 18.94
CA GLN A 189 -14.14 -9.14 20.14
C GLN A 189 -13.94 -7.82 20.91
N PHE A 190 -12.75 -7.25 20.84
CA PHE A 190 -12.41 -6.01 21.54
C PHE A 190 -12.66 -4.80 20.65
N VAL A 191 -13.85 -4.21 20.82
CA VAL A 191 -14.31 -3.06 20.03
C VAL A 191 -14.47 -1.85 20.93
N ILE A 192 -13.89 -0.73 20.53
CA ILE A 192 -14.12 0.57 21.13
C ILE A 192 -15.02 1.38 20.21
N GLN A 193 -16.11 1.88 20.74
CA GLN A 193 -17.01 2.83 20.08
C GLN A 193 -17.13 4.07 20.95
N VAL A 194 -16.88 5.24 20.37
CA VAL A 194 -17.00 6.52 21.08
C VAL A 194 -18.37 7.11 20.74
N PRO A 195 -19.21 7.44 21.73
CA PRO A 195 -20.47 8.14 21.49
C PRO A 195 -20.18 9.55 20.96
N ILE A 196 -20.82 9.93 19.87
CA ILE A 196 -20.75 11.26 19.27
C ILE A 196 -22.07 11.94 19.52
N PRO A 197 -22.08 13.13 20.18
CA PRO A 197 -23.31 13.90 20.40
C PRO A 197 -23.85 14.45 19.07
N GLU A 198 -25.10 14.89 19.06
CA GLU A 198 -25.67 15.63 17.94
C GLU A 198 -24.81 16.88 17.67
N LEU A 199 -24.43 17.04 16.41
CA LEU A 199 -23.64 18.18 15.94
C LEU A 199 -24.48 19.02 14.99
N ARG A 200 -24.55 20.33 15.25
CA ARG A 200 -25.21 21.31 14.38
C ARG A 200 -24.17 22.27 13.81
N THR A 201 -24.17 22.39 12.51
CA THR A 201 -23.32 23.39 11.85
C THR A 201 -24.02 24.75 11.80
N SER A 202 -23.25 25.83 11.66
CA SER A 202 -23.79 27.17 11.46
C SER A 202 -24.63 27.32 10.18
N LEU A 203 -24.46 26.41 9.22
CA LEU A 203 -25.21 26.33 7.96
C LEU A 203 -26.52 25.52 8.07
N GLY A 204 -26.91 25.12 9.30
CA GLY A 204 -28.15 24.41 9.54
C GLY A 204 -28.11 22.89 9.29
N HIS A 205 -26.96 22.32 8.93
CA HIS A 205 -26.84 20.87 8.82
C HIS A 205 -26.76 20.23 10.20
N VAL A 206 -27.57 19.20 10.43
CA VAL A 206 -27.64 18.46 11.69
C VAL A 206 -27.14 17.03 11.45
N THR A 207 -26.06 16.67 12.16
CA THR A 207 -25.61 15.27 12.24
C THR A 207 -26.22 14.66 13.50
N PRO A 208 -27.08 13.64 13.41
CA PRO A 208 -27.72 13.05 14.59
C PRO A 208 -26.69 12.40 15.52
N ALA A 209 -27.03 12.33 16.81
CA ALA A 209 -26.23 11.62 17.78
C ALA A 209 -26.06 10.14 17.36
N GLY A 210 -24.87 9.62 17.53
CA GLY A 210 -24.54 8.24 17.11
C GLY A 210 -23.28 7.74 17.78
N TYR A 211 -22.73 6.67 17.25
CA TYR A 211 -21.45 6.15 17.68
C TYR A 211 -20.41 6.36 16.58
N SER A 212 -19.14 6.57 16.99
CA SER A 212 -18.01 6.54 16.08
C SER A 212 -17.94 5.18 15.39
N ARG A 213 -17.16 5.12 14.31
CA ARG A 213 -16.80 3.84 13.71
C ARG A 213 -16.20 2.91 14.77
N SER A 214 -16.60 1.63 14.73
CA SER A 214 -16.05 0.57 15.58
C SER A 214 -14.54 0.44 15.39
N LEU A 215 -13.76 0.69 16.44
CA LEU A 215 -12.31 0.51 16.45
C LEU A 215 -12.02 -0.89 17.02
N TYR A 216 -11.65 -1.81 16.14
CA TYR A 216 -11.19 -3.15 16.54
C TYR A 216 -9.75 -3.06 17.03
N VAL A 217 -9.56 -2.94 18.34
CA VAL A 217 -8.27 -2.63 18.96
C VAL A 217 -7.17 -3.58 18.48
N PHE A 218 -7.41 -4.89 18.60
CA PHE A 218 -6.42 -5.92 18.27
C PHE A 218 -6.31 -6.25 16.77
N ARG A 219 -7.24 -5.77 15.95
CA ARG A 219 -7.18 -5.84 14.48
C ARG A 219 -6.73 -4.56 13.81
N HIS A 220 -6.51 -3.50 14.58
CA HIS A 220 -6.03 -2.25 14.02
C HIS A 220 -4.66 -2.45 13.35
N THR A 221 -4.46 -1.83 12.19
CA THR A 221 -3.24 -1.99 11.37
C THR A 221 -1.96 -1.80 12.20
N GLY A 222 -1.92 -0.80 13.09
CA GLY A 222 -0.77 -0.55 13.97
C GLY A 222 -0.47 -1.72 14.90
N VAL A 223 -1.48 -2.40 15.43
CA VAL A 223 -1.32 -3.54 16.34
C VAL A 223 -0.86 -4.78 15.55
N VAL A 224 -1.35 -4.97 14.34
CA VAL A 224 -0.86 -6.04 13.44
C VAL A 224 0.62 -5.83 13.09
N LEU A 225 1.04 -4.59 12.85
CA LEU A 225 2.46 -4.24 12.66
C LEU A 225 3.29 -4.54 13.91
N PHE A 226 2.73 -4.25 15.09
CA PHE A 226 3.39 -4.57 16.37
C PHE A 226 3.57 -6.09 16.53
N TYR A 227 2.57 -6.91 16.20
CA TYR A 227 2.73 -8.38 16.22
C TYR A 227 3.85 -8.84 15.28
N ALA A 228 3.91 -8.29 14.07
CA ALA A 228 4.97 -8.61 13.12
C ALA A 228 6.36 -8.18 13.65
N ALA A 229 6.46 -7.02 14.29
CA ALA A 229 7.70 -6.53 14.87
C ALA A 229 8.17 -7.42 16.04
N VAL A 230 7.26 -7.84 16.93
CA VAL A 230 7.56 -8.77 18.03
C VAL A 230 8.03 -10.12 17.49
N LEU A 231 7.34 -10.65 16.49
CA LEU A 231 7.72 -11.93 15.87
C LEU A 231 9.08 -11.83 15.18
N ALA A 232 9.35 -10.75 14.48
CA ALA A 232 10.65 -10.49 13.87
C ALA A 232 11.75 -10.38 14.94
N PHE A 233 11.50 -9.68 16.04
CA PHE A 233 12.44 -9.59 17.16
C PHE A 233 12.76 -10.95 17.75
N LEU A 234 11.76 -11.83 17.91
CA LEU A 234 11.98 -13.19 18.44
C LEU A 234 12.76 -14.10 17.48
N ILE A 235 12.73 -13.82 16.17
CA ILE A 235 13.42 -14.60 15.15
C ILE A 235 14.87 -14.13 14.98
N TYR A 236 15.12 -12.82 15.10
CA TYR A 236 16.45 -12.24 14.84
C TYR A 236 17.24 -11.87 16.11
N GLY A 237 16.57 -11.73 17.25
CA GLY A 237 17.16 -11.39 18.55
C GLY A 237 17.76 -12.59 19.24
#